data_ac0fd93d7492a6b5538f7bcaaffe351e
#
_entry.id   ac0fd93d7492a6b5538f7bcaaffe351e
#
_cell.length_a   1.000
_cell.length_b   1.000
_cell.length_c   1.000
_cell.angle_alpha   90.00
_cell.angle_beta   90.00
_cell.angle_gamma   90.00
#
_symmetry.space_group_name_H-M   'P 1'
#
loop_
_entity.id
_entity.type
_entity.pdbx_description
1 polymer ?
#
loop_
_entity_poly.entity_id
_entity_poly.type
_entity_poly.pdbx_seq_one_letter_code
_entity_poly.pdbx_strand_id
1 'polypeptide(L)'
;MPPPLPPGTIRIFPTQLQIGDRMTDSTGEWEVVGRPYTTVGGKNAHVRVQRVEKPGVTEVRMWGAYEKVSVRRGKRTMNST
;
A
#
# COMPACT_ATOMS: atom_id res chain seq x y z
N MET A 1 -3.51 23.01 10.96
CA MET A 1 -2.43 22.06 10.80
C MET A 1 -2.94 20.65 10.81
N PRO A 2 -2.60 19.84 9.82
CA PRO A 2 -3.08 18.46 9.85
C PRO A 2 -2.43 17.70 11.00
N PRO A 3 -3.12 16.68 11.53
CA PRO A 3 -2.53 15.87 12.59
C PRO A 3 -1.30 15.12 12.07
N PRO A 4 -0.36 14.79 12.93
CA PRO A 4 0.79 14.00 12.51
C PRO A 4 0.35 12.60 12.08
N LEU A 5 1.12 12.01 11.17
CA LEU A 5 0.86 10.65 10.73
C LEU A 5 1.17 9.67 11.87
N PRO A 6 0.46 8.54 11.92
CA PRO A 6 0.77 7.51 12.91
C PRO A 6 2.20 7.01 12.75
N PRO A 7 2.81 6.51 13.84
CA PRO A 7 4.15 5.93 13.74
C PRO A 7 4.20 4.83 12.70
N GLY A 8 5.28 4.78 11.96
CA GLY A 8 5.47 3.79 10.91
C GLY A 8 4.84 4.14 9.59
N THR A 9 4.15 5.28 9.51
CA THR A 9 3.54 5.71 8.25
C THR A 9 4.58 6.40 7.39
N ILE A 10 4.65 6.00 6.14
CA ILE A 10 5.52 6.63 5.15
C ILE A 10 4.70 7.01 3.93
N ARG A 11 5.18 7.97 3.19
CA ARG A 11 4.56 8.38 1.94
C ARG A 11 5.54 8.06 0.82
N ILE A 12 5.09 7.23 -0.11
CA ILE A 12 5.94 6.73 -1.18
C ILE A 12 5.17 6.76 -2.49
N PHE A 13 5.92 6.67 -3.58
CA PHE A 13 5.29 6.50 -4.88
C PHE A 13 4.73 5.07 -4.98
N PRO A 14 3.65 4.88 -5.76
CA PRO A 14 3.04 3.54 -5.84
C PRO A 14 4.01 2.47 -6.30
N THR A 15 4.98 2.82 -7.15
CA THR A 15 5.96 1.84 -7.62
C THR A 15 6.93 1.41 -6.53
N GLN A 16 6.94 2.09 -5.41
CA GLN A 16 7.78 1.74 -4.27
C GLN A 16 7.07 0.88 -3.24
N LEU A 17 5.80 0.56 -3.48
CA LEU A 17 5.05 -0.30 -2.56
C LEU A 17 5.68 -1.68 -2.50
N GLN A 18 5.68 -2.25 -1.30
CA GLN A 18 6.24 -3.57 -1.05
C GLN A 18 5.17 -4.48 -0.50
N ILE A 19 5.30 -5.75 -0.78
CA ILE A 19 4.40 -6.75 -0.22
C ILE A 19 4.47 -6.64 1.30
N GLY A 20 3.29 -6.58 1.93
CA GLY A 20 3.19 -6.41 3.37
C GLY A 20 2.88 -4.99 3.81
N ASP A 21 3.05 -4.01 2.93
CA ASP A 21 2.64 -2.63 3.25
C ASP A 21 1.14 -2.59 3.47
N ARG A 22 0.70 -1.80 4.43
CA ARG A 22 -0.72 -1.67 4.76
C ARG A 22 -1.20 -0.26 4.54
N MET A 23 -2.41 -0.15 4.05
CA MET A 23 -3.05 1.14 3.82
C MET A 23 -4.47 1.08 4.31
N THR A 24 -4.99 2.22 4.74
CA THR A 24 -6.35 2.33 5.24
C THR A 24 -7.09 3.35 4.41
N ASP A 25 -8.30 3.02 4.01
CA ASP A 25 -9.16 3.97 3.33
C ASP A 25 -10.58 3.85 3.92
N SER A 26 -11.56 4.49 3.26
CA SER A 26 -12.92 4.50 3.76
C SER A 26 -13.56 3.12 3.76
N THR A 27 -13.01 2.17 3.03
CA THR A 27 -13.56 0.82 2.95
C THR A 27 -12.89 -0.15 3.91
N GLY A 28 -11.84 0.27 4.59
CA GLY A 28 -11.16 -0.56 5.58
C GLY A 28 -9.67 -0.59 5.38
N GLU A 29 -9.06 -1.61 5.93
CA GLU A 29 -7.62 -1.77 5.89
C GLU A 29 -7.24 -2.82 4.84
N TRP A 30 -6.21 -2.52 4.07
CA TRP A 30 -5.77 -3.35 2.97
C TRP A 30 -4.27 -3.60 3.08
N GLU A 31 -3.85 -4.76 2.63
CA GLU A 31 -2.44 -5.13 2.62
C GLU A 31 -2.00 -5.41 1.20
N VAL A 32 -0.83 -4.92 0.84
CA VAL A 32 -0.23 -5.18 -0.47
C VAL A 32 0.22 -6.63 -0.53
N VAL A 33 -0.28 -7.36 -1.52
CA VAL A 33 0.03 -8.78 -1.67
C VAL A 33 0.68 -9.10 -3.02
N GLY A 34 0.86 -8.09 -3.86
CA GLY A 34 1.54 -8.27 -5.14
C GLY A 34 2.43 -7.09 -5.42
N ARG A 35 3.42 -7.29 -6.25
CA ARG A 35 4.34 -6.20 -6.58
C ARG A 35 3.64 -5.21 -7.49
N PRO A 36 3.93 -3.91 -7.34
CA PRO A 36 3.36 -2.91 -8.23
C PRO A 36 3.89 -3.09 -9.65
N TYR A 37 3.04 -2.75 -10.60
CA TYR A 37 3.45 -2.74 -12.00
C TYR A 37 2.82 -1.54 -12.69
N THR A 38 3.43 -1.11 -13.78
CA THR A 38 2.92 -0.01 -14.58
C THR A 38 2.45 -0.53 -15.93
N THR A 39 1.50 0.20 -16.51
CA THR A 39 1.03 -0.13 -17.85
C THR A 39 1.85 0.64 -18.88
N VAL A 40 1.49 0.45 -20.13
CA VAL A 40 2.15 1.13 -21.24
C VAL A 40 2.15 2.64 -20.99
N GLY A 41 3.29 3.26 -21.14
CA GLY A 41 3.45 4.68 -20.88
C GLY A 41 3.85 5.01 -19.46
N GLY A 42 3.73 4.08 -18.53
CA GLY A 42 4.21 4.28 -17.16
C GLY A 42 3.49 5.36 -16.37
N LYS A 43 2.28 5.74 -16.79
CA LYS A 43 1.57 6.84 -16.13
C LYS A 43 0.77 6.39 -14.92
N ASN A 44 0.42 5.13 -14.87
CA ASN A 44 -0.37 4.58 -13.78
C ASN A 44 0.30 3.35 -13.23
N ALA A 45 0.23 3.21 -11.92
CA ALA A 45 0.76 2.04 -11.23
C ALA A 45 -0.41 1.24 -10.67
N HIS A 46 -0.31 -0.07 -10.79
CA HIS A 46 -1.33 -0.99 -10.31
C HIS A 46 -0.72 -1.89 -9.25
N VAL A 47 -1.50 -2.18 -8.22
CA VAL A 47 -1.04 -2.99 -7.13
C VAL A 47 -2.18 -3.89 -6.66
N ARG A 48 -1.88 -5.16 -6.44
CA ARG A 48 -2.86 -6.09 -5.89
C ARG A 48 -2.83 -5.98 -4.37
N VAL A 49 -4.01 -5.79 -3.80
CA VAL A 49 -4.17 -5.66 -2.36
C VAL A 49 -5.21 -6.65 -1.88
N GLN A 50 -5.13 -7.00 -0.61
CA GLN A 50 -6.04 -7.92 0.03
C GLN A 50 -6.61 -7.25 1.27
N ARG A 51 -7.90 -7.49 1.51
CA ARG A 51 -8.55 -6.94 2.69
C ARG A 51 -8.00 -7.64 3.94
N VAL A 52 -7.55 -6.85 4.89
CA VAL A 52 -6.94 -7.42 6.09
C VAL A 52 -7.96 -8.22 6.89
N GLU A 53 -9.20 -7.71 6.99
CA GLU A 53 -10.23 -8.36 7.78
C GLU A 53 -10.83 -9.57 7.11
N LYS A 54 -10.65 -9.69 5.79
CA LYS A 54 -11.21 -10.80 5.03
C LYS A 54 -10.18 -11.28 4.04
N PRO A 55 -9.24 -12.09 4.48
CA PRO A 55 -8.24 -12.66 3.57
C PRO A 55 -8.95 -13.40 2.44
N GLY A 56 -8.47 -13.24 1.24
CA GLY A 56 -9.11 -13.78 0.06
C GLY A 56 -9.91 -12.76 -0.72
N VAL A 57 -10.30 -11.65 -0.09
CA VAL A 57 -10.93 -10.55 -0.83
C VAL A 57 -9.81 -9.66 -1.35
N THR A 58 -9.60 -9.72 -2.66
CA THR A 58 -8.51 -8.98 -3.29
C THR A 58 -9.08 -8.02 -4.33
N GLU A 59 -8.34 -6.95 -4.57
CA GLU A 59 -8.63 -6.06 -5.71
C GLU A 59 -7.32 -5.47 -6.19
N VAL A 60 -7.39 -4.89 -7.37
CA VAL A 60 -6.24 -4.16 -7.91
C VAL A 60 -6.54 -2.67 -7.73
N ARG A 61 -5.63 -1.98 -7.07
CA ARG A 61 -5.70 -0.53 -6.89
C ARG A 61 -4.82 0.14 -7.92
N MET A 62 -5.23 1.32 -8.32
CA MET A 62 -4.49 2.08 -9.33
C MET A 62 -4.27 3.49 -8.84
N TRP A 63 -3.08 3.99 -9.05
CA TRP A 63 -2.72 5.39 -8.75
C TRP A 63 -1.94 5.93 -9.93
N GLY A 64 -1.94 7.25 -10.07
CA GLY A 64 -0.98 7.89 -10.96
C GLY A 64 0.43 7.60 -10.45
N ALA A 65 1.35 7.34 -11.36
CA ALA A 65 2.71 6.91 -10.97
C ALA A 65 3.43 7.95 -10.11
N TYR A 66 2.99 9.20 -10.18
CA TYR A 66 3.63 10.29 -9.42
C TYR A 66 2.82 10.72 -8.21
N GLU A 67 1.71 10.06 -7.92
CA GLU A 67 0.98 10.30 -6.69
C GLU A 67 1.67 9.58 -5.54
N LYS A 68 1.66 10.20 -4.37
CA LYS A 68 2.22 9.53 -3.20
C LYS A 68 1.13 8.85 -2.42
N VAL A 69 1.44 7.66 -1.94
CA VAL A 69 0.52 6.83 -1.17
C VAL A 69 1.05 6.71 0.24
N SER A 70 0.16 6.89 1.22
CA SER A 70 0.54 6.72 2.62
C SER A 70 0.31 5.27 3.01
N VAL A 71 1.35 4.63 3.55
CA VAL A 71 1.27 3.24 3.97
C VAL A 71 1.98 3.09 5.30
N ARG A 72 1.60 2.04 6.03
CA ARG A 72 2.35 1.62 7.22
C ARG A 72 3.20 0.43 6.82
N ARG A 73 4.50 0.61 6.91
CA ARG A 73 5.44 -0.47 6.67
C ARG A 73 5.76 -1.04 8.02
N GLY A 74 5.26 -2.19 8.26
CA GLY A 74 5.37 -2.80 9.53
C GLY A 74 6.78 -3.22 9.77
N LYS A 75 7.12 -3.31 10.96
CA LYS A 75 8.10 -3.77 11.32
C LYS A 75 7.88 -5.07 11.57
N ARG A 76 7.98 -5.73 11.03
CA ARG A 76 7.68 -6.89 11.13
C ARG A 76 8.55 -7.56 11.61
N THR A 77 9.09 -7.44 12.04
CA THR A 77 9.84 -7.84 12.49
C THR A 77 10.10 -8.57 12.92
N MET A 78 10.15 -8.72 13.20
CA MET A 78 10.39 -9.21 13.58
C MET A 78 10.61 -9.84 13.75
N ASN A 79 10.78 -10.04 13.93
CA ASN A 79 10.94 -10.58 14.24
C ASN A 79 11.13 -11.12 14.42
N SER A 80 11.24 -11.20 14.59
CA SER A 80 11.37 -11.71 14.85
C SER A 80 11.56 -12.18 15.10
N THR A 81 11.54 -12.40 15.26
CA THR A 81 11.95 -12.92 15.56
C THR A 81 12.27 -13.17 15.61
#